data_3391d0a6ab9e9010d0b41bef332696f3
#
_entry.id   3391d0a6ab9e9010d0b41bef332696f3
#
_cell.length_a   1.000
_cell.length_b   1.000
_cell.length_c   1.000
_cell.angle_alpha   90.00
_cell.angle_beta   90.00
_cell.angle_gamma   90.00
#
_symmetry.space_group_name_H-M   'P 1'
#
loop_
_entity.id
_entity.type
_entity.pdbx_description
1 polymer ?
#
loop_
_entity_poly.entity_id
_entity_poly.type
_entity_poly.pdbx_seq_one_letter_code
_entity_poly.pdbx_strand_id
1 'polypeptide(L)'
;KSNHIFRVTENFLYYPPILKAKQLIDSGEIGSPSLVRIRTIRGGIDKVRVPVESDTYAWRRDPKLNPGGMLYDDGWHKYATAISWVGNIEKVTSIVTHNDDYIDNTPSAAVMKVRDKDCLITMDYSSAREMPIRTKYYPADEFFEIVGPKGTIWVTRCTGEFLDMAPVILIKGDHTITYDVPSDWIHGFKGAAASFIDSIIDEKTPDMDIDFSTRVLEVALSVYESSESEKTIYTNALS
;
A
#
# COMPACT_ATOMS: atom_id res chain seq x y z
N LYS A 1 4.49 10.78 28.66
CA LYS A 1 4.92 10.95 27.26
C LYS A 1 6.42 10.71 27.22
N SER A 2 6.91 9.86 26.30
CA SER A 2 8.34 9.64 26.08
C SER A 2 8.90 10.75 25.20
N ASN A 3 10.15 11.15 25.47
CA ASN A 3 10.88 12.08 24.59
C ASN A 3 11.64 11.34 23.49
N HIS A 4 11.37 10.03 23.32
CA HIS A 4 12.03 9.24 22.30
C HIS A 4 11.33 9.39 20.94
N ILE A 5 12.13 9.45 19.88
CA ILE A 5 11.64 9.41 18.51
C ILE A 5 11.18 8.00 18.21
N PHE A 6 9.92 7.85 17.83
CA PHE A 6 9.30 6.59 17.43
C PHE A 6 8.93 6.63 15.96
N ARG A 7 9.15 5.52 15.27
CA ARG A 7 8.75 5.34 13.88
C ARG A 7 8.40 3.89 13.58
N VAL A 8 7.38 3.68 12.77
CA VAL A 8 7.13 2.39 12.11
C VAL A 8 7.96 2.33 10.81
N THR A 9 8.65 1.22 10.59
CA THR A 9 9.50 1.05 9.40
C THR A 9 8.64 0.63 8.21
N GLU A 10 8.11 1.63 7.51
CA GLU A 10 7.36 1.49 6.27
C GLU A 10 8.25 1.87 5.08
N ASN A 11 8.31 1.04 4.06
CA ASN A 11 9.21 1.26 2.92
C ASN A 11 8.51 1.74 1.64
N PHE A 12 7.20 1.50 1.47
CA PHE A 12 6.48 1.90 0.26
C PHE A 12 6.44 3.42 0.10
N LEU A 13 6.25 4.17 1.19
CA LEU A 13 6.24 5.64 1.14
C LEU A 13 7.54 6.25 0.61
N TYR A 14 8.64 5.50 0.65
CA TYR A 14 9.97 5.92 0.17
C TYR A 14 10.38 5.22 -1.12
N TYR A 15 9.51 4.38 -1.67
CA TYR A 15 9.75 3.73 -2.95
C TYR A 15 9.61 4.76 -4.09
N PRO A 16 10.62 4.92 -4.97
CA PRO A 16 10.65 6.02 -5.92
C PRO A 16 9.42 6.16 -6.82
N PRO A 17 8.78 5.09 -7.35
CA PRO A 17 7.52 5.23 -8.07
C PRO A 17 6.38 5.79 -7.22
N ILE A 18 6.27 5.41 -5.95
CA ILE A 18 5.26 5.92 -5.01
C ILE A 18 5.51 7.41 -4.70
N LEU A 19 6.79 7.78 -4.47
CA LEU A 19 7.20 9.18 -4.28
C LEU A 19 6.91 10.02 -5.53
N LYS A 20 7.18 9.48 -6.73
CA LYS A 20 6.88 10.19 -7.98
C LYS A 20 5.39 10.44 -8.15
N ALA A 21 4.56 9.44 -7.86
CA ALA A 21 3.11 9.61 -7.88
C ALA A 21 2.66 10.69 -6.88
N LYS A 22 3.18 10.67 -5.64
CA LYS A 22 2.93 11.73 -4.64
C LYS A 22 3.31 13.11 -5.14
N GLN A 23 4.49 13.26 -5.74
CA GLN A 23 4.93 14.52 -6.33
C GLN A 23 3.96 15.04 -7.40
N LEU A 24 3.47 14.17 -8.29
CA LEU A 24 2.51 14.53 -9.34
C LEU A 24 1.14 14.92 -8.77
N ILE A 25 0.70 14.27 -7.70
CA ILE A 25 -0.53 14.63 -6.97
C ILE A 25 -0.36 16.01 -6.33
N ASP A 26 0.71 16.23 -5.59
CA ASP A 26 0.97 17.47 -4.83
C ASP A 26 1.19 18.66 -5.76
N SER A 27 1.77 18.45 -6.95
CA SER A 27 1.91 19.49 -7.98
C SER A 27 0.61 19.79 -8.73
N GLY A 28 -0.48 19.06 -8.43
CA GLY A 28 -1.80 19.29 -9.02
C GLY A 28 -1.95 18.86 -10.47
N GLU A 29 -1.08 17.95 -10.95
CA GLU A 29 -1.11 17.48 -12.35
C GLU A 29 -2.45 16.87 -12.76
N ILE A 30 -3.08 16.14 -11.84
CA ILE A 30 -4.40 15.53 -12.06
C ILE A 30 -5.55 16.29 -11.38
N GLY A 31 -5.26 17.42 -10.70
CA GLY A 31 -6.19 18.09 -9.81
C GLY A 31 -6.42 17.30 -8.52
N SER A 32 -7.50 17.58 -7.80
CA SER A 32 -7.82 16.84 -6.56
C SER A 32 -8.21 15.39 -6.88
N PRO A 33 -7.54 14.38 -6.31
CA PRO A 33 -7.93 12.99 -6.52
C PRO A 33 -9.38 12.72 -6.10
N SER A 34 -10.12 11.99 -6.93
CA SER A 34 -11.49 11.53 -6.66
C SER A 34 -11.57 10.02 -6.46
N LEU A 35 -10.57 9.27 -6.94
CA LEU A 35 -10.50 7.83 -6.80
C LEU A 35 -9.05 7.36 -6.76
N VAL A 36 -8.76 6.44 -5.84
CA VAL A 36 -7.54 5.64 -5.82
C VAL A 36 -7.93 4.17 -5.96
N ARG A 37 -7.38 3.47 -6.95
CA ARG A 37 -7.53 2.02 -7.08
C ARG A 37 -6.20 1.35 -6.79
N ILE A 38 -6.26 0.31 -5.95
CA ILE A 38 -5.09 -0.49 -5.59
C ILE A 38 -5.43 -1.95 -5.88
N ARG A 39 -4.64 -2.57 -6.73
CA ARG A 39 -4.80 -3.97 -7.10
C ARG A 39 -3.55 -4.74 -6.74
N THR A 40 -3.71 -5.89 -6.09
CA THR A 40 -2.64 -6.84 -5.86
C THR A 40 -3.01 -8.20 -6.44
N ILE A 41 -2.21 -8.72 -7.36
CA ILE A 41 -2.33 -10.07 -7.88
C ILE A 41 -1.12 -10.88 -7.40
N ARG A 42 -1.37 -11.92 -6.62
CA ARG A 42 -0.34 -12.86 -6.18
C ARG A 42 -0.20 -13.96 -7.21
N GLY A 43 0.98 -14.09 -7.78
CA GLY A 43 1.30 -15.14 -8.75
C GLY A 43 1.90 -16.38 -8.12
N GLY A 44 2.09 -17.39 -8.93
CA GLY A 44 2.86 -18.58 -8.60
C GLY A 44 4.36 -18.31 -8.61
N ILE A 45 5.10 -19.12 -7.88
CA ILE A 45 6.56 -19.03 -7.77
C ILE A 45 7.16 -20.13 -8.62
N ASP A 46 7.92 -19.74 -9.64
CA ASP A 46 8.85 -20.66 -10.25
C ASP A 46 10.21 -20.63 -9.52
N LYS A 47 10.67 -19.46 -9.08
CA LYS A 47 11.89 -19.30 -8.24
C LYS A 47 11.87 -17.96 -7.52
N VAL A 48 11.74 -17.95 -6.22
CA VAL A 48 12.06 -16.78 -5.40
C VAL A 48 13.57 -16.59 -5.44
N ARG A 49 14.02 -15.44 -5.90
CA ARG A 49 15.45 -15.14 -6.04
C ARG A 49 16.09 -14.64 -4.72
N VAL A 50 15.27 -14.17 -3.79
CA VAL A 50 15.73 -13.88 -2.43
C VAL A 50 15.39 -15.11 -1.59
N PRO A 51 16.38 -15.90 -1.14
CA PRO A 51 16.13 -17.01 -0.24
C PRO A 51 15.65 -16.45 1.09
N VAL A 52 14.39 -16.67 1.40
CA VAL A 52 13.85 -16.38 2.72
C VAL A 52 13.65 -17.71 3.40
N GLU A 53 14.31 -17.93 4.52
CA GLU A 53 14.21 -19.15 5.28
C GLU A 53 12.76 -19.35 5.76
N SER A 54 12.27 -20.60 5.70
CA SER A 54 10.89 -20.96 6.04
C SER A 54 10.48 -20.46 7.43
N ASP A 55 11.40 -20.46 8.38
CA ASP A 55 11.16 -20.03 9.77
C ASP A 55 10.91 -18.53 9.88
N THR A 56 11.45 -17.73 8.96
CA THR A 56 11.20 -16.28 8.88
C THR A 56 9.74 -15.96 8.58
N TYR A 57 9.01 -16.88 7.96
CA TYR A 57 7.58 -16.73 7.66
C TYR A 57 6.65 -17.43 8.65
N ALA A 58 7.18 -18.24 9.58
CA ALA A 58 6.37 -19.02 10.51
C ALA A 58 5.38 -18.13 11.30
N TRP A 59 5.83 -16.96 11.75
CA TRP A 59 5.01 -16.02 12.50
C TRP A 59 3.81 -15.49 11.70
N ARG A 60 3.93 -15.39 10.38
CA ARG A 60 2.82 -14.95 9.51
C ARG A 60 1.65 -15.91 9.47
N ARG A 61 1.91 -17.18 9.78
CA ARG A 61 0.92 -18.25 9.84
C ARG A 61 0.34 -18.46 11.23
N ASP A 62 0.89 -17.81 12.23
CA ASP A 62 0.37 -17.87 13.60
C ASP A 62 -0.65 -16.74 13.81
N PRO A 63 -1.96 -17.06 13.96
CA PRO A 63 -3.00 -16.05 14.18
C PRO A 63 -2.83 -15.22 15.46
N LYS A 64 -1.98 -15.66 16.40
CA LYS A 64 -1.65 -14.87 17.59
C LYS A 64 -0.62 -13.77 17.28
N LEU A 65 0.21 -13.96 16.27
CA LEU A 65 1.26 -13.03 15.88
C LEU A 65 0.87 -12.19 14.65
N ASN A 66 0.10 -12.76 13.74
CA ASN A 66 -0.44 -12.09 12.56
C ASN A 66 -1.96 -12.30 12.50
N PRO A 67 -2.76 -11.50 13.19
CA PRO A 67 -4.19 -11.74 13.38
C PRO A 67 -5.04 -11.58 12.11
N GLY A 68 -4.48 -11.05 11.03
CA GLY A 68 -5.26 -10.71 9.85
C GLY A 68 -4.74 -11.28 8.52
N GLY A 69 -3.65 -12.04 8.49
CA GLY A 69 -3.10 -12.55 7.22
C GLY A 69 -2.58 -11.43 6.29
N MET A 70 -2.74 -11.62 4.97
CA MET A 70 -2.14 -10.73 3.96
C MET A 70 -2.72 -9.32 3.94
N LEU A 71 -4.02 -9.16 4.12
CA LEU A 71 -4.63 -7.84 4.16
C LEU A 71 -4.24 -7.03 5.40
N TYR A 72 -3.76 -7.70 6.43
CA TYR A 72 -3.20 -7.06 7.62
C TYR A 72 -1.70 -6.76 7.43
N ASP A 73 -0.91 -7.74 7.01
CA ASP A 73 0.55 -7.65 6.87
C ASP A 73 0.94 -6.81 5.63
N ASP A 74 0.63 -7.30 4.44
CA ASP A 74 0.95 -6.62 3.18
C ASP A 74 0.00 -5.44 2.89
N GLY A 75 -1.25 -5.54 3.28
CA GLY A 75 -2.25 -4.46 3.17
C GLY A 75 -1.84 -3.18 3.88
N TRP A 76 -1.08 -3.29 4.98
CA TRP A 76 -0.51 -2.16 5.69
C TRP A 76 0.17 -1.14 4.75
N HIS A 77 1.01 -1.63 3.84
CA HIS A 77 1.72 -0.81 2.86
C HIS A 77 0.77 -0.02 1.96
N LYS A 78 -0.32 -0.65 1.55
CA LYS A 78 -1.33 -0.08 0.65
C LYS A 78 -2.17 0.98 1.36
N TYR A 79 -2.59 0.72 2.61
CA TYR A 79 -3.32 1.70 3.42
C TYR A 79 -2.45 2.92 3.73
N ALA A 80 -1.19 2.70 4.13
CA ALA A 80 -0.24 3.78 4.37
C ALA A 80 -0.03 4.64 3.13
N THR A 81 0.17 4.01 1.96
CA THR A 81 0.33 4.70 0.68
C THR A 81 -0.90 5.54 0.34
N ALA A 82 -2.10 4.96 0.41
CA ALA A 82 -3.34 5.66 0.11
C ALA A 82 -3.57 6.85 1.06
N ILE A 83 -3.40 6.65 2.38
CA ILE A 83 -3.53 7.73 3.36
C ILE A 83 -2.53 8.85 3.09
N SER A 84 -1.29 8.53 2.71
CA SER A 84 -0.26 9.53 2.40
C SER A 84 -0.62 10.38 1.17
N TRP A 85 -1.35 9.81 0.21
CA TRP A 85 -1.74 10.49 -1.02
C TRP A 85 -3.01 11.33 -0.88
N VAL A 86 -4.02 10.81 -0.21
CA VAL A 86 -5.35 11.43 -0.23
C VAL A 86 -5.90 11.83 1.14
N GLY A 87 -5.25 11.41 2.22
CA GLY A 87 -5.63 11.76 3.59
C GLY A 87 -6.37 10.64 4.32
N ASN A 88 -6.84 10.96 5.51
CA ASN A 88 -7.42 10.00 6.45
C ASN A 88 -8.72 9.38 5.93
N ILE A 89 -8.96 8.13 6.31
CA ILE A 89 -10.17 7.40 5.97
C ILE A 89 -11.27 7.77 6.97
N GLU A 90 -12.49 7.85 6.48
CA GLU A 90 -13.71 8.09 7.28
C GLU A 90 -14.43 6.80 7.59
N LYS A 91 -14.56 5.91 6.60
CA LYS A 91 -15.27 4.63 6.73
C LYS A 91 -14.78 3.59 5.73
N VAL A 92 -14.97 2.33 6.10
CA VAL A 92 -14.55 1.14 5.35
C VAL A 92 -15.72 0.19 5.19
N THR A 93 -15.86 -0.39 4.00
CA THR A 93 -16.74 -1.54 3.72
C THR A 93 -15.93 -2.56 2.94
N SER A 94 -15.97 -3.83 3.34
CA SER A 94 -15.12 -4.87 2.76
C SER A 94 -15.76 -6.24 2.74
N ILE A 95 -15.19 -7.10 1.90
CA ILE A 95 -15.40 -8.55 1.88
C ILE A 95 -14.03 -9.20 1.90
N VAL A 96 -13.75 -9.97 2.95
CA VAL A 96 -12.49 -10.70 3.12
C VAL A 96 -12.79 -12.18 3.04
N THR A 97 -12.17 -12.86 2.08
CA THR A 97 -12.28 -14.31 1.96
C THR A 97 -11.31 -14.99 2.90
N HIS A 98 -11.80 -15.96 3.64
CA HIS A 98 -10.97 -16.87 4.43
C HIS A 98 -10.91 -18.21 3.70
N ASN A 99 -9.72 -18.69 3.44
CA ASN A 99 -9.46 -19.99 2.85
C ASN A 99 -8.57 -20.83 3.81
N ASP A 100 -8.27 -22.07 3.41
CA ASP A 100 -7.51 -23.01 4.24
C ASP A 100 -6.07 -22.53 4.54
N ASP A 101 -5.52 -21.65 3.71
CA ASP A 101 -4.26 -20.96 4.00
C ASP A 101 -4.54 -19.64 4.72
N TYR A 102 -4.36 -19.61 6.03
CA TYR A 102 -4.59 -18.46 6.90
C TYR A 102 -3.96 -17.16 6.37
N ILE A 103 -2.85 -17.24 5.66
CA ILE A 103 -2.15 -16.06 5.13
C ILE A 103 -2.86 -15.50 3.89
N ASP A 104 -3.52 -16.36 3.12
CA ASP A 104 -4.09 -16.01 1.82
C ASP A 104 -5.57 -15.62 1.96
N ASN A 105 -5.83 -14.31 2.07
CA ASN A 105 -7.18 -13.74 2.11
C ASN A 105 -7.72 -13.42 0.70
N THR A 106 -7.48 -14.25 -0.29
CA THR A 106 -7.90 -13.99 -1.68
C THR A 106 -9.04 -14.88 -2.17
N PRO A 107 -9.98 -14.36 -2.96
CA PRO A 107 -10.11 -12.94 -3.33
C PRO A 107 -10.68 -12.10 -2.19
N SER A 108 -10.27 -10.84 -2.09
CA SER A 108 -10.82 -9.90 -1.12
C SER A 108 -10.85 -8.49 -1.69
N ALA A 109 -11.80 -7.68 -1.24
CA ALA A 109 -11.92 -6.30 -1.66
C ALA A 109 -12.41 -5.39 -0.55
N ALA A 110 -11.98 -4.13 -0.58
CA ALA A 110 -12.42 -3.07 0.30
C ALA A 110 -12.70 -1.79 -0.48
N VAL A 111 -13.71 -1.05 -0.02
CA VAL A 111 -14.03 0.31 -0.45
C VAL A 111 -13.93 1.22 0.76
N MET A 112 -13.18 2.31 0.64
CA MET A 112 -12.93 3.26 1.70
C MET A 112 -13.31 4.66 1.24
N LYS A 113 -13.93 5.46 2.12
CA LYS A 113 -14.23 6.87 1.89
C LYS A 113 -13.18 7.72 2.59
N VAL A 114 -12.60 8.66 1.87
CA VAL A 114 -11.64 9.62 2.44
C VAL A 114 -12.42 10.68 3.25
N ARG A 115 -11.92 11.02 4.42
CA ARG A 115 -12.51 12.01 5.31
C ARG A 115 -12.44 13.41 4.69
N ASP A 116 -13.52 14.17 4.79
CA ASP A 116 -13.63 15.57 4.35
C ASP A 116 -13.27 15.81 2.86
N LYS A 117 -13.23 14.75 2.05
CA LYS A 117 -12.96 14.83 0.62
C LYS A 117 -13.94 13.97 -0.17
N ASP A 118 -14.27 14.39 -1.39
CA ASP A 118 -15.03 13.57 -2.31
C ASP A 118 -14.12 12.61 -3.09
N CYS A 119 -13.53 11.70 -2.33
CA CYS A 119 -12.57 10.72 -2.82
C CYS A 119 -12.86 9.34 -2.23
N LEU A 120 -12.80 8.31 -3.07
CA LEU A 120 -12.89 6.92 -2.69
C LEU A 120 -11.54 6.22 -2.91
N ILE A 121 -11.31 5.18 -2.13
CA ILE A 121 -10.23 4.23 -2.35
C ILE A 121 -10.86 2.86 -2.53
N THR A 122 -10.47 2.14 -3.56
CA THR A 122 -10.80 0.72 -3.74
C THR A 122 -9.52 -0.10 -3.68
N MET A 123 -9.57 -1.21 -2.99
CA MET A 123 -8.45 -2.12 -2.90
C MET A 123 -8.94 -3.55 -3.10
N ASP A 124 -8.24 -4.31 -3.92
CA ASP A 124 -8.52 -5.73 -4.10
C ASP A 124 -7.24 -6.58 -4.10
N TYR A 125 -7.42 -7.80 -3.62
CA TYR A 125 -6.42 -8.86 -3.63
C TYR A 125 -6.97 -10.08 -4.36
N SER A 126 -6.19 -10.60 -5.28
CA SER A 126 -6.49 -11.83 -6.00
C SER A 126 -5.26 -12.74 -6.11
N SER A 127 -5.48 -13.99 -6.42
CA SER A 127 -4.43 -14.98 -6.58
C SER A 127 -4.51 -15.64 -7.95
N ALA A 128 -3.38 -15.69 -8.65
CA ALA A 128 -3.19 -16.38 -9.91
C ALA A 128 -2.02 -17.36 -9.75
N ARG A 129 -2.20 -18.36 -8.89
CA ARG A 129 -1.14 -19.24 -8.39
C ARG A 129 -0.36 -20.00 -9.48
N GLU A 130 -0.97 -20.23 -10.63
CA GLU A 130 -0.34 -20.91 -11.77
C GLU A 130 0.39 -19.94 -12.71
N MET A 131 0.22 -18.64 -12.51
CA MET A 131 0.82 -17.63 -13.37
C MET A 131 2.14 -17.13 -12.79
N PRO A 132 3.26 -17.27 -13.51
CA PRO A 132 4.54 -16.73 -13.10
C PRO A 132 4.52 -15.19 -13.20
N ILE A 133 4.90 -14.52 -12.13
CA ILE A 133 5.13 -13.08 -12.12
C ILE A 133 6.63 -12.83 -12.07
N ARG A 134 7.13 -12.03 -13.00
CA ARG A 134 8.55 -11.65 -13.03
C ARG A 134 8.88 -10.79 -11.82
N THR A 135 9.82 -11.25 -11.00
CA THR A 135 10.22 -10.56 -9.78
C THR A 135 11.62 -10.97 -9.33
N LYS A 136 12.27 -10.11 -8.55
CA LYS A 136 13.46 -10.45 -7.77
C LYS A 136 13.11 -10.84 -6.33
N TYR A 137 11.89 -10.54 -5.88
CA TYR A 137 11.46 -10.60 -4.48
C TYR A 137 10.25 -11.50 -4.33
N TYR A 138 9.07 -10.90 -4.28
CA TYR A 138 7.80 -11.60 -4.10
C TYR A 138 7.00 -11.61 -5.40
N PRO A 139 6.38 -12.73 -5.77
CA PRO A 139 5.59 -12.84 -7.00
C PRO A 139 4.23 -12.16 -6.83
N ALA A 140 4.25 -10.85 -6.65
CA ALA A 140 3.06 -10.01 -6.56
C ALA A 140 3.14 -8.87 -7.57
N ASP A 141 2.09 -8.70 -8.37
CA ASP A 141 1.88 -7.53 -9.20
C ASP A 141 1.00 -6.54 -8.45
N GLU A 142 1.56 -5.40 -8.15
CA GLU A 142 0.94 -4.33 -7.38
C GLU A 142 0.78 -3.11 -8.26
N PHE A 143 -0.46 -2.74 -8.49
CA PHE A 143 -0.82 -1.65 -9.40
C PHE A 143 -1.65 -0.61 -8.66
N PHE A 144 -1.28 0.66 -8.83
CA PHE A 144 -2.03 1.78 -8.27
C PHE A 144 -2.47 2.71 -9.38
N GLU A 145 -3.73 3.11 -9.33
CA GLU A 145 -4.30 4.12 -10.21
C GLU A 145 -4.88 5.26 -9.38
N ILE A 146 -4.51 6.49 -9.70
CA ILE A 146 -5.04 7.69 -9.04
C ILE A 146 -5.73 8.54 -10.10
N VAL A 147 -7.03 8.77 -9.93
CA VAL A 147 -7.87 9.51 -10.87
C VAL A 147 -8.23 10.86 -10.29
N GLY A 148 -8.06 11.89 -11.07
CA GLY A 148 -8.51 13.25 -10.79
C GLY A 148 -9.14 13.91 -12.00
N PRO A 149 -9.74 15.11 -11.85
CA PRO A 149 -10.49 15.76 -12.94
C PRO A 149 -9.62 16.19 -14.13
N LYS A 150 -8.30 16.22 -13.98
CA LYS A 150 -7.39 16.66 -15.04
C LYS A 150 -6.56 15.51 -15.63
N GLY A 151 -6.66 14.30 -15.09
CA GLY A 151 -5.86 13.16 -15.56
C GLY A 151 -5.81 11.99 -14.60
N THR A 152 -4.97 11.03 -14.94
CA THR A 152 -4.79 9.80 -14.19
C THR A 152 -3.30 9.48 -14.04
N ILE A 153 -2.90 8.99 -12.87
CA ILE A 153 -1.55 8.51 -12.62
C ILE A 153 -1.63 6.99 -12.42
N TRP A 154 -0.73 6.25 -13.07
CA TRP A 154 -0.52 4.83 -12.84
C TRP A 154 0.85 4.61 -12.20
N VAL A 155 0.91 3.84 -11.11
CA VAL A 155 2.12 3.19 -10.62
C VAL A 155 1.99 1.72 -10.98
N THR A 156 2.87 1.26 -11.85
CA THR A 156 2.74 -0.04 -12.53
C THR A 156 3.65 -1.11 -11.94
N ARG A 157 4.45 -0.74 -10.94
CA ARG A 157 5.53 -1.59 -10.45
C ARG A 157 5.82 -1.37 -8.98
N CYS A 158 5.86 -2.45 -8.23
CA CYS A 158 6.39 -2.52 -6.88
C CYS A 158 7.33 -3.73 -6.76
N THR A 159 6.86 -4.88 -6.24
CA THR A 159 7.72 -6.06 -6.06
C THR A 159 7.82 -6.91 -7.30
N GLY A 160 6.79 -6.98 -8.12
CA GLY A 160 6.71 -7.76 -9.35
C GLY A 160 6.34 -6.94 -10.58
N GLU A 161 6.41 -7.60 -11.72
CA GLU A 161 6.11 -7.01 -13.02
C GLU A 161 5.25 -7.96 -13.85
N PHE A 162 4.03 -7.53 -14.11
CA PHE A 162 3.15 -8.21 -15.06
C PHE A 162 3.52 -7.87 -16.50
N LEU A 163 3.66 -6.59 -16.76
CA LEU A 163 3.98 -6.04 -18.07
C LEU A 163 5.23 -5.20 -18.02
N ASP A 164 5.92 -5.12 -19.13
CA ASP A 164 7.06 -4.22 -19.31
C ASP A 164 6.55 -2.80 -19.61
N MET A 165 6.25 -2.06 -18.54
CA MET A 165 5.75 -0.69 -18.58
C MET A 165 6.66 0.23 -17.80
N ALA A 166 6.64 1.53 -18.11
CA ALA A 166 7.31 2.53 -17.29
C ALA A 166 6.77 2.49 -15.85
N PRO A 167 7.61 2.64 -14.81
CA PRO A 167 7.19 2.55 -13.41
C PRO A 167 6.08 3.50 -13.02
N VAL A 168 6.04 4.70 -13.60
CA VAL A 168 4.99 5.70 -13.39
C VAL A 168 4.55 6.28 -14.73
N ILE A 169 3.24 6.38 -14.93
CA ILE A 169 2.63 6.91 -16.13
C ILE A 169 1.61 7.98 -15.72
N LEU A 170 1.71 9.17 -16.31
CA LEU A 170 0.71 10.24 -16.22
C LEU A 170 -0.04 10.33 -17.53
N ILE A 171 -1.36 10.21 -17.48
CA ILE A 171 -2.28 10.35 -18.61
C ILE A 171 -3.06 11.65 -18.41
N LYS A 172 -2.95 12.59 -19.35
CA LYS A 172 -3.54 13.92 -19.24
C LYS A 172 -4.01 14.41 -20.61
N GLY A 173 -5.34 14.49 -20.80
CA GLY A 173 -5.90 14.76 -22.11
C GLY A 173 -5.53 13.67 -23.11
N ASP A 174 -4.92 14.08 -24.22
CA ASP A 174 -4.40 13.20 -25.27
C ASP A 174 -2.91 12.84 -25.12
N HIS A 175 -2.30 13.24 -24.00
CA HIS A 175 -0.88 13.00 -23.71
C HIS A 175 -0.67 11.89 -22.69
N THR A 176 0.31 11.06 -22.96
CA THR A 176 0.83 10.08 -22.01
C THR A 176 2.29 10.42 -21.74
N ILE A 177 2.61 10.65 -20.47
CA ILE A 177 3.97 10.96 -20.02
C ILE A 177 4.45 9.79 -19.17
N THR A 178 5.58 9.21 -19.52
CA THR A 178 6.21 8.12 -18.78
C THR A 178 7.38 8.63 -17.97
N TYR A 179 7.53 8.11 -16.76
CA TYR A 179 8.64 8.43 -15.87
C TYR A 179 9.41 7.15 -15.56
N ASP A 180 10.64 7.10 -16.06
CA ASP A 180 11.58 6.01 -15.77
C ASP A 180 12.36 6.37 -14.49
N VAL A 181 11.76 6.04 -13.36
CA VAL A 181 12.37 6.23 -12.04
C VAL A 181 12.96 4.90 -11.55
N PRO A 182 13.98 4.93 -10.65
CA PRO A 182 14.52 3.71 -10.07
C PRO A 182 13.39 2.84 -9.47
N SER A 183 13.25 1.62 -9.97
CA SER A 183 12.13 0.74 -9.60
C SER A 183 12.56 -0.57 -8.93
N ASP A 184 13.83 -0.69 -8.53
CA ASP A 184 14.23 -1.78 -7.65
C ASP A 184 13.66 -1.54 -6.24
N TRP A 185 12.89 -2.51 -5.74
CA TRP A 185 12.16 -2.39 -4.47
C TRP A 185 13.05 -2.08 -3.26
N ILE A 186 14.35 -2.43 -3.32
CA ILE A 186 15.34 -2.09 -2.29
C ILE A 186 15.46 -0.58 -2.03
N HIS A 187 15.13 0.26 -3.00
CA HIS A 187 15.19 1.71 -2.84
C HIS A 187 14.22 2.23 -1.77
N GLY A 188 13.07 1.60 -1.60
CA GLY A 188 12.12 1.94 -0.53
C GLY A 188 12.73 1.75 0.86
N PHE A 189 13.43 0.65 1.09
CA PHE A 189 14.13 0.40 2.37
C PHE A 189 15.25 1.40 2.62
N LYS A 190 16.05 1.72 1.60
CA LYS A 190 17.12 2.72 1.72
C LYS A 190 16.54 4.10 2.05
N GLY A 191 15.49 4.52 1.35
CA GLY A 191 14.82 5.78 1.61
C GLY A 191 14.21 5.84 3.01
N ALA A 192 13.56 4.75 3.45
CA ALA A 192 13.02 4.64 4.79
C ALA A 192 14.10 4.80 5.86
N ALA A 193 15.23 4.10 5.72
CA ALA A 193 16.33 4.18 6.68
C ALA A 193 16.94 5.60 6.70
N ALA A 194 17.20 6.20 5.54
CA ALA A 194 17.75 7.55 5.45
C ALA A 194 16.83 8.58 6.11
N SER A 195 15.53 8.57 5.77
CA SER A 195 14.56 9.50 6.37
C SER A 195 14.47 9.38 7.90
N PHE A 196 14.64 8.18 8.46
CA PHE A 196 14.64 8.01 9.91
C PHE A 196 15.91 8.59 10.56
N ILE A 197 17.06 8.37 9.96
CA ILE A 197 18.34 8.95 10.41
C ILE A 197 18.25 10.48 10.36
N ASP A 198 17.73 11.06 9.26
CA ASP A 198 17.56 12.50 9.11
C ASP A 198 16.60 13.05 10.19
N SER A 199 15.52 12.33 10.50
CA SER A 199 14.60 12.72 11.58
C SER A 199 15.28 12.76 12.96
N ILE A 200 16.22 11.85 13.22
CA ILE A 200 16.99 11.83 14.48
C ILE A 200 17.99 12.99 14.51
N ILE A 201 18.72 13.22 13.41
CA ILE A 201 19.73 14.28 13.32
C ILE A 201 19.08 15.65 13.43
N ASP A 202 17.95 15.85 12.76
CA ASP A 202 17.24 17.12 12.72
C ASP A 202 16.27 17.33 13.90
N GLU A 203 16.16 16.36 14.82
CA GLU A 203 15.21 16.34 15.95
C GLU A 203 13.75 16.59 15.51
N LYS A 204 13.36 16.02 14.34
CA LYS A 204 12.02 16.16 13.78
C LYS A 204 11.16 14.93 14.02
N THR A 205 9.85 15.14 14.07
CA THR A 205 8.89 14.04 14.04
C THR A 205 8.99 13.29 12.72
N PRO A 206 9.18 11.95 12.72
CA PRO A 206 9.20 11.14 11.50
C PRO A 206 7.84 11.12 10.80
N ASP A 207 7.84 10.93 9.47
CA ASP A 207 6.62 10.82 8.67
C ASP A 207 5.72 9.65 9.09
N MET A 208 6.33 8.57 9.60
CA MET A 208 5.65 7.37 10.09
C MET A 208 5.64 7.32 11.62
N ASP A 209 5.22 8.42 12.22
CA ASP A 209 5.07 8.55 13.67
C ASP A 209 3.95 7.66 14.22
N ILE A 210 3.74 7.72 15.54
CA ILE A 210 2.74 6.91 16.22
C ILE A 210 1.32 7.24 15.74
N ASP A 211 1.03 8.52 15.46
CA ASP A 211 -0.31 8.97 15.10
C ASP A 211 -0.66 8.52 13.67
N PHE A 212 0.25 8.70 12.71
CA PHE A 212 0.06 8.19 11.35
C PHE A 212 -0.08 6.66 11.36
N SER A 213 0.81 5.97 12.06
CA SER A 213 0.82 4.50 12.12
C SER A 213 -0.44 3.94 12.79
N THR A 214 -0.98 4.63 13.80
CA THR A 214 -2.23 4.24 14.45
C THR A 214 -3.42 4.36 13.49
N ARG A 215 -3.47 5.41 12.67
CA ARG A 215 -4.51 5.56 11.63
C ARG A 215 -4.45 4.44 10.58
N VAL A 216 -3.25 4.05 10.16
CA VAL A 216 -3.07 2.94 9.23
C VAL A 216 -3.54 1.62 9.85
N LEU A 217 -3.17 1.36 11.11
CA LEU A 217 -3.59 0.18 11.85
C LEU A 217 -5.12 0.11 12.02
N GLU A 218 -5.74 1.23 12.34
CA GLU A 218 -7.19 1.32 12.47
C GLU A 218 -7.90 0.94 11.17
N VAL A 219 -7.42 1.41 10.02
CA VAL A 219 -7.96 1.03 8.71
C VAL A 219 -7.79 -0.46 8.46
N ALA A 220 -6.60 -1.01 8.72
CA ALA A 220 -6.33 -2.44 8.56
C ALA A 220 -7.30 -3.29 9.39
N LEU A 221 -7.53 -2.95 10.66
CA LEU A 221 -8.46 -3.64 11.54
C LEU A 221 -9.92 -3.46 11.08
N SER A 222 -10.29 -2.24 10.64
CA SER A 222 -11.64 -1.95 10.14
C SER A 222 -12.00 -2.76 8.89
N VAL A 223 -11.03 -3.16 8.06
CA VAL A 223 -11.26 -4.03 6.91
C VAL A 223 -11.77 -5.40 7.38
N TYR A 224 -11.16 -6.01 8.39
CA TYR A 224 -11.62 -7.29 8.93
C TYR A 224 -12.94 -7.16 9.67
N GLU A 225 -13.07 -6.18 10.55
CA GLU A 225 -14.31 -5.92 11.29
C GLU A 225 -15.51 -5.69 10.36
N SER A 226 -15.31 -4.96 9.26
CA SER A 226 -16.36 -4.73 8.26
C SER A 226 -16.82 -6.02 7.61
N SER A 227 -15.88 -6.88 7.23
CA SER A 227 -16.20 -8.18 6.62
C SER A 227 -16.89 -9.14 7.59
N GLU A 228 -16.39 -9.23 8.82
CA GLU A 228 -16.94 -10.13 9.84
C GLU A 228 -18.32 -9.70 10.32
N SER A 229 -18.54 -8.40 10.49
CA SER A 229 -19.82 -7.85 10.94
C SER A 229 -20.83 -7.61 9.81
N GLU A 230 -20.40 -7.71 8.54
CA GLU A 230 -21.18 -7.36 7.35
C GLU A 230 -21.70 -5.89 7.39
N LYS A 231 -20.92 -4.99 8.00
CA LYS A 231 -21.27 -3.57 8.18
C LYS A 231 -20.18 -2.64 7.70
N THR A 232 -20.57 -1.41 7.38
CA THR A 232 -19.62 -0.32 7.22
C THR A 232 -19.08 0.09 8.59
N ILE A 233 -17.74 0.15 8.72
CA ILE A 233 -17.05 0.57 9.92
C ILE A 233 -16.57 2.02 9.74
N TYR A 234 -16.85 2.86 10.73
CA TYR A 234 -16.36 4.24 10.78
C TYR A 234 -15.09 4.30 11.62
N THR A 235 -14.06 4.90 11.03
CA THR A 235 -12.80 5.14 11.74
C THR A 235 -12.91 6.37 12.64
N ASN A 236 -12.13 6.39 13.72
CA ASN A 236 -12.11 7.52 14.63
C ASN A 236 -11.50 8.76 13.95
N ALA A 237 -12.01 9.93 14.26
CA ALA A 237 -11.32 11.17 13.98
C ALA A 237 -10.24 11.32 15.06
N LEU A 238 -9.03 10.82 14.82
CA LEU A 238 -7.89 11.22 15.63
C LEU A 238 -7.64 12.69 15.33
N SER A 239 -7.95 13.52 16.31
CA SER A 239 -7.74 14.98 16.31
C SER A 239 -6.25 15.34 16.43
#